data_107335eea96c25daf8b343c35d7bc4d5
#
_entry.id   107335eea96c25daf8b343c35d7bc4d5
#
_cell.length_a   1.000
_cell.length_b   1.000
_cell.length_c   1.000
_cell.angle_alpha   90.00
_cell.angle_beta   90.00
_cell.angle_gamma   90.00
#
_symmetry.space_group_name_H-M   'P 1'
#
loop_
_entity.id
_entity.type
_entity.pdbx_description
1 polymer ?
#
loop_
_entity_poly.entity_id
_entity_poly.type
_entity_poly.pdbx_seq_one_letter_code
_entity_poly.pdbx_strand_id
1 'polypeptide(L)'
;MPSEMNKQIYVLDEYITSTKNGIGVFITELLQCLKKMDVDICHVIFNVRQPEIRVCSKNGMKIISIPRFPSGNFFDNWKVVNRVFRLFVPDSLENVFCFNHSPCPELLESLRNSHPLSKQLYVIHNLWWTSPLLGDDCLLANIVKNRSRSLKNKTYKWILNTVDKELQMCQTVDAVVCLTKGTHQVLTNIY
;
A
#
# COMPACT_ATOMS: atom_id res chain seq x y z
N MET A 1 1.97 -8.36 -36.12
CA MET A 1 1.27 -8.79 -34.90
C MET A 1 1.55 -7.70 -33.87
N PRO A 2 0.56 -7.14 -33.16
CA PRO A 2 0.89 -6.27 -32.04
C PRO A 2 1.66 -7.13 -31.04
N SER A 3 2.83 -6.68 -30.58
CA SER A 3 3.54 -7.31 -29.48
C SER A 3 2.58 -7.36 -28.29
N GLU A 4 2.33 -8.55 -27.76
CA GLU A 4 1.65 -8.67 -26.45
C GLU A 4 2.43 -7.76 -25.49
N MET A 5 1.80 -6.68 -25.06
CA MET A 5 2.42 -5.79 -24.08
C MET A 5 2.46 -6.56 -22.75
N ASN A 6 3.66 -6.83 -22.25
CA ASN A 6 3.84 -7.49 -20.98
C ASN A 6 3.16 -6.70 -19.87
N LYS A 7 2.57 -7.41 -18.92
CA LYS A 7 2.03 -6.78 -17.70
C LYS A 7 3.16 -6.06 -16.95
N GLN A 8 2.88 -4.83 -16.57
CA GLN A 8 3.79 -3.98 -15.80
C GLN A 8 3.34 -3.90 -14.35
N ILE A 9 4.10 -4.47 -13.42
CA ILE A 9 3.78 -4.45 -12.00
C ILE A 9 4.63 -3.39 -11.29
N TYR A 10 3.96 -2.40 -10.71
CA TYR A 10 4.55 -1.36 -9.87
C TYR A 10 4.34 -1.74 -8.41
N VAL A 11 5.38 -2.20 -7.73
CA VAL A 11 5.34 -2.48 -6.31
C VAL A 11 5.67 -1.20 -5.54
N LEU A 12 4.67 -0.63 -4.87
CA LEU A 12 4.80 0.60 -4.08
C LEU A 12 5.11 0.23 -2.64
N ASP A 13 6.24 0.69 -2.16
CA ASP A 13 6.78 0.31 -0.86
C ASP A 13 7.39 1.49 -0.12
N GLU A 14 7.39 1.42 1.19
CA GLU A 14 8.12 2.37 2.01
C GLU A 14 9.56 1.90 2.22
N TYR A 15 10.49 2.85 2.30
CA TYR A 15 11.88 2.52 2.64
C TYR A 15 11.96 1.83 4.00
N ILE A 16 12.39 0.59 3.99
CA ILE A 16 12.65 -0.20 5.19
C ILE A 16 14.15 -0.30 5.46
N THR A 17 14.53 -0.13 6.71
CA THR A 17 15.94 -0.16 7.14
C THR A 17 16.47 -1.59 7.32
N SER A 18 15.58 -2.59 7.36
CA SER A 18 15.95 -3.99 7.59
C SER A 18 15.21 -4.93 6.66
N THR A 19 15.95 -5.72 5.91
CA THR A 19 15.41 -6.84 5.11
C THR A 19 15.13 -8.10 5.95
N LYS A 20 15.43 -8.06 7.26
CA LYS A 20 15.27 -9.21 8.18
C LYS A 20 13.96 -9.14 8.99
N ASN A 21 13.20 -8.03 8.93
CA ASN A 21 11.87 -7.97 9.53
C ASN A 21 10.82 -8.63 8.61
N GLY A 22 9.62 -8.89 9.12
CA GLY A 22 8.57 -9.59 8.37
C GLY A 22 8.22 -8.92 7.03
N ILE A 23 8.15 -7.58 7.01
CA ILE A 23 7.87 -6.81 5.78
C ILE A 23 9.03 -6.93 4.79
N GLY A 24 10.28 -6.81 5.26
CA GLY A 24 11.47 -6.93 4.41
C GLY A 24 11.64 -8.32 3.81
N VAL A 25 11.32 -9.37 4.57
CA VAL A 25 11.30 -10.75 4.04
C VAL A 25 10.20 -10.87 2.99
N PHE A 26 8.98 -10.43 3.30
CA PHE A 26 7.86 -10.52 2.37
C PHE A 26 8.14 -9.82 1.04
N ILE A 27 8.64 -8.57 1.05
CA ILE A 27 8.93 -7.85 -0.19
C ILE A 27 10.02 -8.54 -1.02
N THR A 28 11.02 -9.10 -0.34
CA THR A 28 12.09 -9.85 -1.01
C THR A 28 11.52 -11.07 -1.73
N GLU A 29 10.70 -11.86 -1.07
CA GLU A 29 10.03 -13.04 -1.64
C GLU A 29 9.05 -12.66 -2.75
N LEU A 30 8.23 -11.62 -2.55
CA LEU A 30 7.32 -11.11 -3.56
C LEU A 30 8.07 -10.76 -4.86
N LEU A 31 9.13 -9.96 -4.76
CA LEU A 31 9.92 -9.57 -5.93
C LEU A 31 10.60 -10.77 -6.60
N GLN A 32 11.03 -11.78 -5.83
CA GLN A 32 11.58 -13.02 -6.40
C GLN A 32 10.50 -13.84 -7.12
N CYS A 33 9.30 -13.92 -6.57
CA CYS A 33 8.17 -14.59 -7.20
C CYS A 33 7.76 -13.89 -8.51
N LEU A 34 7.64 -12.57 -8.48
CA LEU A 34 7.30 -11.78 -9.67
C LEU A 34 8.33 -11.93 -10.80
N LYS A 35 9.62 -12.04 -10.47
CA LYS A 35 10.70 -12.30 -11.46
C LYS A 35 10.60 -13.64 -12.17
N LYS A 36 9.90 -14.61 -11.59
CA LYS A 36 9.67 -15.92 -12.23
C LYS A 36 8.46 -15.89 -13.17
N MET A 37 7.67 -14.80 -13.12
CA MET A 37 6.55 -14.57 -14.02
C MET A 37 7.04 -13.75 -15.22
N ASP A 38 6.37 -13.88 -16.34
CA ASP A 38 6.65 -13.08 -17.54
C ASP A 38 5.98 -11.70 -17.42
N VAL A 39 6.55 -10.87 -16.53
CA VAL A 39 6.04 -9.53 -16.21
C VAL A 39 7.20 -8.55 -16.00
N ASP A 40 7.01 -7.31 -16.39
CA ASP A 40 7.94 -6.24 -16.10
C ASP A 40 7.69 -5.69 -14.68
N ILE A 41 8.77 -5.50 -13.91
CA ILE A 41 8.68 -5.07 -12.52
C ILE A 41 9.31 -3.69 -12.34
N CYS A 42 8.56 -2.79 -11.71
CA CYS A 42 9.06 -1.52 -11.21
C CYS A 42 8.85 -1.45 -9.68
N HIS A 43 9.94 -1.46 -8.93
CA HIS A 43 9.88 -1.27 -7.47
C HIS A 43 9.97 0.22 -7.15
N VAL A 44 8.90 0.80 -6.63
CA VAL A 44 8.82 2.21 -6.24
C VAL A 44 8.97 2.31 -4.73
N ILE A 45 10.09 2.87 -4.28
CA ILE A 45 10.43 2.98 -2.86
C ILE A 45 10.36 4.46 -2.46
N PHE A 46 9.49 4.80 -1.53
CA PHE A 46 9.33 6.16 -1.03
C PHE A 46 9.89 6.32 0.39
N ASN A 47 10.09 7.56 0.82
CA ASN A 47 10.73 7.92 2.08
C ASN A 47 12.20 7.49 2.22
N VAL A 48 12.93 7.34 1.11
CA VAL A 48 14.37 7.07 1.17
C VAL A 48 15.17 8.27 1.73
N ARG A 49 16.32 7.97 2.33
CA ARG A 49 17.15 9.02 2.98
C ARG A 49 17.98 9.86 2.00
N GLN A 50 18.01 9.51 0.73
CA GLN A 50 18.71 10.30 -0.30
C GLN A 50 17.93 11.58 -0.64
N PRO A 51 18.60 12.67 -1.09
CA PRO A 51 17.96 13.97 -1.33
C PRO A 51 17.21 14.07 -2.66
N GLU A 52 17.41 13.13 -3.58
CA GLU A 52 16.90 13.22 -4.97
C GLU A 52 16.12 11.95 -5.37
N ILE A 53 15.22 12.14 -6.36
CA ILE A 53 14.57 11.02 -7.02
C ILE A 53 15.61 10.29 -7.87
N ARG A 54 15.76 9.00 -7.67
CA ARG A 54 16.63 8.15 -8.49
C ARG A 54 15.83 7.11 -9.24
N VAL A 55 16.18 6.94 -10.51
CA VAL A 55 15.70 5.86 -11.35
C VAL A 55 16.92 5.03 -11.77
N CYS A 56 16.91 3.75 -11.47
CA CYS A 56 17.97 2.82 -11.85
C CYS A 56 17.38 1.45 -12.21
N SER A 57 18.20 0.63 -12.86
CA SER A 57 17.88 -0.78 -13.10
C SER A 57 18.83 -1.67 -12.32
N LYS A 58 18.28 -2.65 -11.61
CA LYS A 58 19.07 -3.65 -10.86
C LYS A 58 18.45 -5.03 -11.04
N ASN A 59 19.26 -5.98 -11.46
CA ASN A 59 18.83 -7.37 -11.67
C ASN A 59 17.58 -7.51 -12.58
N GLY A 60 17.53 -6.73 -13.68
CA GLY A 60 16.40 -6.75 -14.62
C GLY A 60 15.14 -6.01 -14.14
N MET A 61 15.17 -5.40 -12.98
CA MET A 61 14.03 -4.68 -12.41
C MET A 61 14.31 -3.17 -12.38
N LYS A 62 13.33 -2.35 -12.77
CA LYS A 62 13.37 -0.90 -12.62
C LYS A 62 13.12 -0.54 -11.15
N ILE A 63 13.90 0.38 -10.62
CA ILE A 63 13.74 0.91 -9.25
C ILE A 63 13.58 2.41 -9.33
N ILE A 64 12.52 2.93 -8.71
CA ILE A 64 12.28 4.37 -8.53
C ILE A 64 12.35 4.66 -7.04
N SER A 65 13.34 5.43 -6.63
CA SER A 65 13.51 5.85 -5.23
C SER A 65 13.07 7.30 -5.06
N ILE A 66 12.13 7.55 -4.16
CA ILE A 66 11.54 8.87 -3.89
C ILE A 66 11.98 9.32 -2.50
N PRO A 67 12.61 10.49 -2.36
CA PRO A 67 13.16 10.99 -1.10
C PRO A 67 12.05 11.31 -0.08
N ARG A 68 12.42 11.26 1.20
CA ARG A 68 11.62 11.82 2.27
C ARG A 68 11.71 13.35 2.25
N PHE A 69 10.56 14.02 2.26
CA PHE A 69 10.53 15.48 2.34
C PHE A 69 10.58 15.95 3.79
N PRO A 70 11.39 16.98 4.11
CA PRO A 70 11.64 17.41 5.49
C PRO A 70 10.42 17.99 6.22
N SER A 71 9.46 18.52 5.48
CA SER A 71 8.36 19.33 6.01
C SER A 71 7.03 18.57 6.19
N GLY A 72 7.01 17.26 5.99
CA GLY A 72 5.75 16.52 5.98
C GLY A 72 5.71 15.31 6.90
N ASN A 73 4.54 14.99 7.38
CA ASN A 73 4.24 13.66 7.86
C ASN A 73 4.47 12.67 6.71
N PHE A 74 4.77 11.42 7.06
CA PHE A 74 4.88 10.30 6.12
C PHE A 74 3.80 10.32 5.02
N PHE A 75 2.58 10.63 5.38
CA PHE A 75 1.42 10.68 4.48
C PHE A 75 1.40 11.87 3.50
N ASP A 76 2.18 12.92 3.73
CA ASP A 76 2.21 14.08 2.83
C ASP A 76 2.99 13.80 1.53
N ASN A 77 3.80 12.75 1.51
CA ASN A 77 4.59 12.36 0.33
C ASN A 77 3.75 11.79 -0.82
N TRP A 78 2.48 11.44 -0.60
CA TRP A 78 1.63 10.88 -1.64
C TRP A 78 1.51 11.78 -2.87
N LYS A 79 1.52 13.10 -2.69
CA LYS A 79 1.48 14.07 -3.80
C LYS A 79 2.68 13.96 -4.72
N VAL A 80 3.86 13.72 -4.14
CA VAL A 80 5.10 13.53 -4.91
C VAL A 80 5.09 12.18 -5.62
N VAL A 81 4.68 11.12 -4.94
CA VAL A 81 4.52 9.80 -5.55
C VAL A 81 3.58 9.89 -6.75
N ASN A 82 2.41 10.49 -6.59
CA ASN A 82 1.45 10.69 -7.68
C ASN A 82 2.06 11.51 -8.83
N ARG A 83 2.79 12.60 -8.52
CA ARG A 83 3.44 13.42 -9.56
C ARG A 83 4.51 12.64 -10.32
N VAL A 84 5.31 11.81 -9.64
CA VAL A 84 6.29 10.93 -10.29
C VAL A 84 5.58 9.93 -11.20
N PHE A 85 4.50 9.31 -10.75
CA PHE A 85 3.72 8.39 -11.57
C PHE A 85 3.21 9.07 -12.83
N ARG A 86 2.56 10.22 -12.72
CA ARG A 86 2.05 10.98 -13.88
C ARG A 86 3.13 11.34 -14.91
N LEU A 87 4.37 11.50 -14.50
CA LEU A 87 5.49 11.86 -15.38
C LEU A 87 6.15 10.64 -16.03
N PHE A 88 6.20 9.50 -15.36
CA PHE A 88 7.03 8.37 -15.76
C PHE A 88 6.25 7.09 -16.07
N VAL A 89 4.96 7.06 -15.75
CA VAL A 89 4.11 5.88 -15.91
C VAL A 89 2.92 6.28 -16.78
N PRO A 90 2.81 5.76 -18.03
CA PRO A 90 1.60 5.93 -18.84
C PRO A 90 0.46 5.12 -18.21
N ASP A 91 -0.79 5.61 -18.34
CA ASP A 91 -1.94 4.82 -17.96
C ASP A 91 -2.19 3.69 -18.97
N SER A 92 -2.40 2.46 -18.47
CA SER A 92 -2.57 1.27 -19.30
C SER A 92 -3.35 0.20 -18.56
N LEU A 93 -4.12 -0.60 -19.31
CA LEU A 93 -4.78 -1.82 -18.80
C LEU A 93 -3.78 -2.89 -18.32
N GLU A 94 -2.53 -2.82 -18.77
CA GLU A 94 -1.47 -3.75 -18.39
C GLU A 94 -0.80 -3.36 -17.07
N ASN A 95 -1.06 -2.17 -16.55
CA ASN A 95 -0.46 -1.73 -15.28
C ASN A 95 -1.21 -2.31 -14.07
N VAL A 96 -0.42 -2.79 -13.11
CA VAL A 96 -0.89 -3.18 -11.77
C VAL A 96 -0.10 -2.40 -10.73
N PHE A 97 -0.77 -1.58 -9.94
CA PHE A 97 -0.19 -0.86 -8.81
C PHE A 97 -0.41 -1.69 -7.54
N CYS A 98 0.65 -2.31 -7.04
CA CYS A 98 0.63 -3.14 -5.84
C CYS A 98 1.09 -2.31 -4.64
N PHE A 99 0.14 -1.88 -3.81
CA PHE A 99 0.41 -1.16 -2.55
C PHE A 99 0.79 -2.17 -1.47
N ASN A 100 2.07 -2.24 -1.16
CA ASN A 100 2.60 -3.24 -0.23
C ASN A 100 2.72 -2.75 1.21
N HIS A 101 2.56 -1.46 1.47
CA HIS A 101 2.78 -0.91 2.80
C HIS A 101 1.95 0.34 3.05
N SER A 102 1.62 0.57 4.33
CA SER A 102 1.00 1.79 4.88
C SER A 102 -0.24 2.32 4.15
N PRO A 103 -1.40 2.28 4.79
CA PRO A 103 -2.62 2.80 4.20
C PRO A 103 -2.49 4.29 3.91
N CYS A 104 -2.69 4.66 2.64
CA CYS A 104 -2.73 6.04 2.18
C CYS A 104 -3.87 6.19 1.16
N PRO A 105 -5.12 6.37 1.64
CA PRO A 105 -6.30 6.50 0.78
C PRO A 105 -6.13 7.60 -0.27
N GLU A 106 -5.52 8.71 0.12
CA GLU A 106 -5.29 9.86 -0.75
C GLU A 106 -4.41 9.51 -1.97
N LEU A 107 -3.40 8.65 -1.78
CA LEU A 107 -2.56 8.18 -2.88
C LEU A 107 -3.35 7.24 -3.81
N LEU A 108 -4.11 6.30 -3.24
CA LEU A 108 -4.92 5.38 -4.02
C LEU A 108 -5.93 6.12 -4.90
N GLU A 109 -6.69 7.04 -4.30
CA GLU A 109 -7.67 7.86 -5.03
C GLU A 109 -7.00 8.72 -6.11
N SER A 110 -5.87 9.33 -5.79
CA SER A 110 -5.13 10.16 -6.73
C SER A 110 -4.59 9.35 -7.92
N LEU A 111 -4.09 8.15 -7.68
CA LEU A 111 -3.64 7.24 -8.74
C LEU A 111 -4.82 6.67 -9.52
N ARG A 112 -5.95 6.36 -8.90
CA ARG A 112 -7.18 5.96 -9.59
C ARG A 112 -7.64 7.05 -10.57
N ASN A 113 -7.57 8.31 -10.15
CA ASN A 113 -7.98 9.45 -10.99
C ASN A 113 -6.99 9.73 -12.13
N SER A 114 -5.70 9.53 -11.92
CA SER A 114 -4.67 9.80 -12.93
C SER A 114 -4.37 8.62 -13.85
N HIS A 115 -4.70 7.40 -13.42
CA HIS A 115 -4.47 6.14 -14.14
C HIS A 115 -5.72 5.25 -14.08
N PRO A 116 -6.85 5.68 -14.67
CA PRO A 116 -8.13 4.97 -14.55
C PRO A 116 -8.15 3.59 -15.20
N LEU A 117 -7.27 3.32 -16.16
CA LEU A 117 -7.15 2.01 -16.82
C LEU A 117 -6.34 1.01 -15.97
N SER A 118 -5.46 1.52 -15.12
CA SER A 118 -4.55 0.70 -14.31
C SER A 118 -5.27 0.03 -13.15
N LYS A 119 -4.90 -1.22 -12.84
CA LYS A 119 -5.44 -1.96 -11.71
C LYS A 119 -4.70 -1.61 -10.42
N GLN A 120 -5.43 -1.65 -9.29
CA GLN A 120 -4.87 -1.39 -7.97
C GLN A 120 -5.07 -2.61 -7.06
N LEU A 121 -4.01 -3.00 -6.38
CA LEU A 121 -4.00 -4.11 -5.44
C LEU A 121 -3.41 -3.64 -4.11
N TYR A 122 -4.05 -3.97 -3.00
CA TYR A 122 -3.58 -3.63 -1.66
C TYR A 122 -3.21 -4.88 -0.86
N VAL A 123 -1.98 -4.91 -0.34
CA VAL A 123 -1.46 -6.00 0.51
C VAL A 123 -1.49 -5.55 1.96
N ILE A 124 -2.26 -6.24 2.78
CA ILE A 124 -2.41 -5.96 4.21
C ILE A 124 -1.47 -6.86 5.00
N HIS A 125 -0.41 -6.28 5.54
CA HIS A 125 0.52 -6.97 6.44
C HIS A 125 -0.03 -7.10 7.85
N ASN A 126 -0.63 -6.03 8.35
CA ASN A 126 -1.23 -5.97 9.67
C ASN A 126 -2.26 -4.84 9.71
N LEU A 127 -3.31 -5.02 10.49
CA LEU A 127 -4.29 -3.98 10.76
C LEU A 127 -3.78 -3.11 11.92
N TRP A 128 -3.86 -1.80 11.78
CA TRP A 128 -3.22 -0.86 12.71
C TRP A 128 -3.79 -0.89 14.13
N TRP A 129 -5.05 -1.29 14.27
CA TRP A 129 -5.71 -1.43 15.57
C TRP A 129 -5.18 -2.63 16.40
N THR A 130 -4.52 -3.60 15.77
CA THR A 130 -4.07 -4.83 16.44
C THR A 130 -3.14 -4.56 17.62
N SER A 131 -2.23 -3.60 17.48
CA SER A 131 -1.30 -3.23 18.57
C SER A 131 -2.02 -2.62 19.78
N PRO A 132 -2.82 -1.54 19.66
CA PRO A 132 -3.49 -0.93 20.80
C PRO A 132 -4.59 -1.79 21.45
N LEU A 133 -5.16 -2.75 20.71
CA LEU A 133 -6.14 -3.69 21.25
C LEU A 133 -5.56 -5.08 21.55
N LEU A 134 -4.25 -5.25 21.43
CA LEU A 134 -3.56 -6.53 21.64
C LEU A 134 -4.16 -7.70 20.83
N GLY A 135 -4.71 -7.37 19.65
CA GLY A 135 -5.36 -8.36 18.78
C GLY A 135 -6.77 -8.78 19.22
N ASP A 136 -7.41 -8.08 20.15
CA ASP A 136 -8.77 -8.38 20.60
C ASP A 136 -9.80 -7.88 19.56
N ASP A 137 -10.21 -8.77 18.67
CA ASP A 137 -11.21 -8.52 17.63
C ASP A 137 -12.63 -8.40 18.17
N CYS A 138 -12.95 -9.04 19.31
CA CYS A 138 -14.22 -8.86 20.01
C CYS A 138 -14.36 -7.44 20.55
N LEU A 139 -13.30 -6.89 21.12
CA LEU A 139 -13.28 -5.50 21.57
C LEU A 139 -13.38 -4.56 20.39
N LEU A 140 -12.68 -4.82 19.26
CA LEU A 140 -12.82 -4.04 18.04
C LEU A 140 -14.27 -4.03 17.56
N ALA A 141 -14.91 -5.19 17.43
CA ALA A 141 -16.30 -5.32 17.00
C ALA A 141 -17.25 -4.50 17.89
N ASN A 142 -17.02 -4.52 19.21
CA ASN A 142 -17.78 -3.72 20.17
C ASN A 142 -17.56 -2.20 19.97
N ILE A 143 -16.32 -1.76 19.73
CA ILE A 143 -15.98 -0.36 19.46
C ILE A 143 -16.68 0.12 18.18
N VAL A 144 -16.63 -0.67 17.11
CA VAL A 144 -17.26 -0.35 15.81
C VAL A 144 -18.78 -0.33 15.93
N LYS A 145 -19.39 -1.33 16.59
CA LYS A 145 -20.83 -1.40 16.81
C LYS A 145 -21.37 -0.23 17.65
N ASN A 146 -20.63 0.20 18.67
CA ASN A 146 -21.00 1.28 19.57
C ASN A 146 -20.30 2.61 19.22
N ARG A 147 -20.16 2.93 17.94
CA ARG A 147 -19.36 4.02 17.39
C ARG A 147 -19.58 5.35 18.11
N SER A 148 -20.83 5.80 18.28
CA SER A 148 -21.16 7.10 18.90
C SER A 148 -20.63 7.22 20.33
N ARG A 149 -20.66 6.14 21.10
CA ARG A 149 -20.09 6.08 22.46
C ARG A 149 -18.57 6.03 22.44
N SER A 150 -18.02 5.25 21.52
CA SER A 150 -16.59 5.02 21.38
C SER A 150 -15.83 6.29 20.95
N LEU A 151 -16.45 7.18 20.17
CA LEU A 151 -15.88 8.47 19.78
C LEU A 151 -15.57 9.42 20.96
N LYS A 152 -16.14 9.19 22.14
CA LYS A 152 -15.83 9.94 23.37
C LYS A 152 -14.49 9.55 24.00
N ASN A 153 -13.97 8.37 23.68
CA ASN A 153 -12.66 7.88 24.12
C ASN A 153 -11.61 8.21 23.05
N LYS A 154 -10.52 8.86 23.42
CA LYS A 154 -9.46 9.31 22.49
C LYS A 154 -8.82 8.13 21.73
N THR A 155 -8.54 7.03 22.42
CA THR A 155 -7.94 5.83 21.80
C THR A 155 -8.92 5.17 20.84
N TYR A 156 -10.19 5.01 21.23
CA TYR A 156 -11.20 4.40 20.37
C TYR A 156 -11.54 5.28 19.16
N LYS A 157 -11.54 6.61 19.33
CA LYS A 157 -11.66 7.54 18.22
C LYS A 157 -10.54 7.36 17.19
N TRP A 158 -9.29 7.22 17.67
CA TRP A 158 -8.16 6.95 16.79
C TRP A 158 -8.32 5.59 16.08
N ILE A 159 -8.73 4.53 16.79
CA ILE A 159 -9.00 3.21 16.20
C ILE A 159 -10.08 3.31 15.11
N LEU A 160 -11.21 3.97 15.39
CA LEU A 160 -12.28 4.14 14.42
C LEU A 160 -11.82 4.88 13.16
N ASN A 161 -11.03 5.95 13.32
CA ASN A 161 -10.48 6.68 12.19
C ASN A 161 -9.53 5.80 11.35
N THR A 162 -8.81 4.88 11.98
CA THR A 162 -7.92 3.94 11.30
C THR A 162 -8.72 2.88 10.55
N VAL A 163 -9.75 2.32 11.18
CA VAL A 163 -10.70 1.38 10.54
C VAL A 163 -11.34 2.03 9.31
N ASP A 164 -11.78 3.29 9.41
CA ASP A 164 -12.37 3.99 8.28
C ASP A 164 -11.40 4.14 7.10
N LYS A 165 -10.14 4.47 7.39
CA LYS A 165 -9.11 4.56 6.34
C LYS A 165 -8.81 3.22 5.69
N GLU A 166 -8.66 2.17 6.49
CA GLU A 166 -8.42 0.81 5.99
C GLU A 166 -9.61 0.34 5.13
N LEU A 167 -10.84 0.58 5.59
CA LEU A 167 -12.05 0.26 4.84
C LEU A 167 -12.13 1.04 3.52
N GLN A 168 -11.87 2.34 3.55
CA GLN A 168 -11.82 3.18 2.35
C GLN A 168 -10.81 2.63 1.32
N MET A 169 -9.62 2.23 1.77
CA MET A 169 -8.63 1.62 0.88
C MET A 169 -9.13 0.32 0.27
N CYS A 170 -9.69 -0.58 1.09
CA CYS A 170 -10.24 -1.85 0.61
C CYS A 170 -11.35 -1.66 -0.43
N GLN A 171 -12.16 -0.60 -0.28
CA GLN A 171 -13.25 -0.27 -1.21
C GLN A 171 -12.76 0.41 -2.51
N THR A 172 -11.59 1.06 -2.46
CA THR A 172 -11.04 1.80 -3.60
C THR A 172 -10.27 0.90 -4.56
N VAL A 173 -9.62 -0.16 -4.07
CA VAL A 173 -8.77 -1.04 -4.89
C VAL A 173 -9.57 -2.12 -5.63
N ASP A 174 -8.98 -2.66 -6.69
CA ASP A 174 -9.57 -3.78 -7.45
C ASP A 174 -9.45 -5.12 -6.72
N ALA A 175 -8.42 -5.29 -5.87
CA ALA A 175 -8.23 -6.49 -5.07
C ALA A 175 -7.47 -6.22 -3.77
N VAL A 176 -7.78 -7.00 -2.74
CA VAL A 176 -7.10 -6.98 -1.44
C VAL A 176 -6.44 -8.33 -1.18
N VAL A 177 -5.19 -8.31 -0.78
CA VAL A 177 -4.44 -9.49 -0.36
C VAL A 177 -4.27 -9.48 1.16
N CYS A 178 -4.89 -10.44 1.83
CA CYS A 178 -4.74 -10.67 3.26
C CYS A 178 -3.66 -11.72 3.51
N LEU A 179 -2.63 -11.40 4.27
CA LEU A 179 -1.56 -12.35 4.55
C LEU A 179 -1.93 -13.39 5.62
N THR A 180 -3.00 -13.16 6.38
CA THR A 180 -3.49 -14.08 7.41
C THR A 180 -5.01 -14.30 7.29
N LYS A 181 -5.45 -15.49 7.74
CA LYS A 181 -6.88 -15.78 7.86
C LYS A 181 -7.58 -14.84 8.84
N GLY A 182 -6.90 -14.45 9.95
CA GLY A 182 -7.45 -13.52 10.93
C GLY A 182 -7.73 -12.15 10.31
N THR A 183 -6.79 -11.59 9.53
CA THR A 183 -7.01 -10.34 8.80
C THR A 183 -8.23 -10.43 7.89
N HIS A 184 -8.34 -11.51 7.11
CA HIS A 184 -9.50 -11.74 6.25
C HIS A 184 -10.82 -11.79 7.04
N GLN A 185 -10.86 -12.51 8.17
CA GLN A 185 -12.05 -12.61 9.02
C GLN A 185 -12.48 -11.26 9.58
N VAL A 186 -11.54 -10.42 10.02
CA VAL A 186 -11.83 -9.06 10.50
C VAL A 186 -12.46 -8.21 9.38
N LEU A 187 -11.87 -8.23 8.19
CA LEU A 187 -12.39 -7.44 7.05
C LEU A 187 -13.79 -7.89 6.62
N THR A 188 -14.09 -9.18 6.70
CA THR A 188 -15.40 -9.71 6.27
C THR A 188 -16.47 -9.62 7.33
N ASN A 189 -16.13 -9.65 8.63
CA ASN A 189 -17.11 -9.77 9.72
C ASN A 189 -17.28 -8.49 10.54
N ILE A 190 -16.28 -7.59 10.51
CA ILE A 190 -16.27 -6.39 11.37
C ILE A 190 -16.28 -5.11 10.52
N TYR A 191 -15.58 -5.08 9.40
CA TYR A 191 -15.55 -3.96 8.45
C TYR A 191 -16.71 -4.08 7.46
#